data_416c833b03fe43270ee178e7e8c61b59
#
_entry.id   416c833b03fe43270ee178e7e8c61b59
#
_cell.length_a   1.000
_cell.length_b   1.000
_cell.length_c   1.000
_cell.angle_alpha   90.00
_cell.angle_beta   90.00
_cell.angle_gamma   90.00
#
_symmetry.space_group_name_H-M   'P 1'
#
loop_
_entity.id
_entity.type
_entity.pdbx_description
1 polymer ?
#
loop_
_entity_poly.entity_id
_entity_poly.type
_entity_poly.pdbx_seq_one_letter_code
_entity_poly.pdbx_strand_id
1 'polypeptide(L)'
;MKKWIKVLLCLGIGHTSFSQTWYEGTISTLKFGLKITTTSQTAQVFIPEQGMFEQPLKNTVFQGDSLRGELKSVNVLLSGKMDSLSFEGQWKQNGFPTPLHLKRVAELSFFKRPQMPKAPFPYRDEKVKFTNNDGSITFGGTLTLSEGKGPFTTVVLISGSGQQDRDESLFGHKAFWVIADHLTRQGIAVLRVDDRGVGETTGSIGTSADYAQDVLDAIRYLKTRKEVHPKKIGLIGHSEGGVIAPLAAVQSKDVAFIVSLAGLGMSGKELLLRQSDDILKQMGSNETYRNQVRNLNETIYTAVARLPLQGDIKDSLQATFDQWVKTQPESVLGQLGYRTEQGRKGFQKQIEAMNSAWYRYFVKYDPQPVLSKITIPVLALNGSKDVQVASQPNLEGFKRGLTAAGNKQFETVELPGLNHLFQKCTKCTSTEYGLLEETFSVEALELIGNWLKKR
;
A
#
# COMPACT_ATOMS: atom_id res chain seq x y z
N MET A 1 -53.06 15.71 54.81
CA MET A 1 -53.04 16.03 53.39
C MET A 1 -51.70 15.55 52.78
N LYS A 2 -51.67 14.37 52.13
CA LYS A 2 -50.48 13.78 51.49
C LYS A 2 -50.50 14.16 50.03
N LYS A 3 -49.51 14.96 49.60
CA LYS A 3 -49.28 15.26 48.18
C LYS A 3 -48.45 14.14 47.51
N TRP A 4 -49.04 13.50 46.52
CA TRP A 4 -48.34 12.55 45.66
C TRP A 4 -47.61 13.31 44.55
N ILE A 5 -46.27 13.20 44.48
CA ILE A 5 -45.46 13.69 43.36
C ILE A 5 -45.40 12.54 42.38
N LYS A 6 -45.99 12.72 41.19
CA LYS A 6 -45.78 11.83 40.03
C LYS A 6 -44.44 12.17 39.40
N VAL A 7 -43.48 11.27 39.51
CA VAL A 7 -42.24 11.33 38.72
C VAL A 7 -42.54 10.76 37.32
N LEU A 8 -42.52 11.62 36.31
CA LEU A 8 -42.56 11.20 34.92
C LEU A 8 -41.16 10.70 34.55
N LEU A 9 -40.99 9.38 34.37
CA LEU A 9 -39.80 8.80 33.73
C LEU A 9 -39.90 9.04 32.22
N CYS A 10 -39.20 10.06 31.70
CA CYS A 10 -38.95 10.16 30.27
C CYS A 10 -37.90 9.12 29.90
N LEU A 11 -38.36 7.99 29.38
CA LEU A 11 -37.51 7.06 28.64
C LEU A 11 -37.06 7.76 27.34
N GLY A 12 -35.91 8.40 27.40
CA GLY A 12 -35.19 8.85 26.19
C GLY A 12 -34.75 7.63 25.38
N ILE A 13 -35.50 7.32 24.33
CA ILE A 13 -35.03 6.40 23.30
C ILE A 13 -33.82 7.08 22.64
N GLY A 14 -32.64 6.71 23.09
CA GLY A 14 -31.39 7.14 22.43
C GLY A 14 -31.40 6.63 21.01
N HIS A 15 -31.67 7.52 20.06
CA HIS A 15 -31.42 7.28 18.68
C HIS A 15 -29.89 7.18 18.53
N THR A 16 -29.35 5.96 18.43
CA THR A 16 -28.01 5.74 17.93
C THR A 16 -28.01 6.21 16.50
N SER A 17 -27.61 7.47 16.28
CA SER A 17 -27.35 7.99 14.95
C SER A 17 -26.19 7.20 14.40
N PHE A 18 -26.47 6.26 13.51
CA PHE A 18 -25.44 5.62 12.69
C PHE A 18 -24.76 6.72 11.90
N SER A 19 -23.51 7.02 12.21
CA SER A 19 -22.72 8.03 11.51
C SER A 19 -22.42 7.62 10.07
N GLN A 20 -22.64 6.36 9.72
CA GLN A 20 -22.37 5.78 8.40
C GLN A 20 -23.59 5.02 7.87
N THR A 21 -23.88 5.24 6.59
CA THR A 21 -24.96 4.56 5.86
C THR A 21 -24.38 3.93 4.59
N TRP A 22 -24.77 2.70 4.31
CA TRP A 22 -24.31 1.94 3.17
C TRP A 22 -25.46 1.64 2.22
N TYR A 23 -25.17 1.74 0.92
CA TYR A 23 -26.09 1.37 -0.15
C TYR A 23 -25.38 0.44 -1.13
N GLU A 24 -26.07 -0.59 -1.60
CA GLU A 24 -25.53 -1.60 -2.51
C GLU A 24 -26.47 -1.86 -3.67
N GLY A 25 -25.91 -2.07 -4.84
CA GLY A 25 -26.62 -2.43 -6.07
C GLY A 25 -25.65 -2.74 -7.20
N THR A 26 -26.04 -2.39 -8.41
CA THR A 26 -25.20 -2.56 -9.59
C THR A 26 -25.21 -1.31 -10.45
N ILE A 27 -24.11 -1.11 -11.17
CA ILE A 27 -24.03 -0.18 -12.30
C ILE A 27 -23.79 -1.03 -13.55
N SER A 28 -24.77 -1.07 -14.47
CA SER A 28 -24.79 -2.08 -15.53
C SER A 28 -24.71 -3.50 -14.92
N THR A 29 -23.60 -4.21 -15.13
CA THR A 29 -23.36 -5.56 -14.58
C THR A 29 -22.37 -5.59 -13.42
N LEU A 30 -21.77 -4.44 -13.07
CA LEU A 30 -20.73 -4.34 -12.05
C LEU A 30 -21.36 -4.08 -10.67
N LYS A 31 -20.79 -4.68 -9.64
CA LYS A 31 -21.18 -4.40 -8.25
C LYS A 31 -20.89 -2.94 -7.92
N PHE A 32 -21.83 -2.30 -7.26
CA PHE A 32 -21.72 -0.90 -6.87
C PHE A 32 -22.08 -0.72 -5.40
N GLY A 33 -21.19 -0.05 -4.65
CA GLY A 33 -21.41 0.35 -3.28
C GLY A 33 -21.26 1.86 -3.10
N LEU A 34 -22.07 2.42 -2.22
CA LEU A 34 -21.98 3.80 -1.79
C LEU A 34 -22.00 3.85 -0.25
N LYS A 35 -20.95 4.43 0.32
CA LYS A 35 -20.83 4.72 1.75
C LYS A 35 -21.00 6.20 1.99
N ILE A 36 -21.90 6.57 2.87
CA ILE A 36 -22.15 7.96 3.25
C ILE A 36 -21.82 8.11 4.75
N THR A 37 -20.99 9.10 5.08
CA THR A 37 -20.69 9.47 6.46
C THR A 37 -21.28 10.85 6.73
N THR A 38 -22.41 10.88 7.45
CA THR A 38 -23.18 12.11 7.66
C THR A 38 -22.47 13.10 8.58
N THR A 39 -21.72 12.64 9.55
CA THR A 39 -20.97 13.50 10.49
C THR A 39 -19.87 14.32 9.83
N SER A 40 -19.21 13.77 8.81
CA SER A 40 -18.16 14.44 8.03
C SER A 40 -18.64 14.95 6.67
N GLN A 41 -19.90 14.73 6.33
CA GLN A 41 -20.48 15.05 5.01
C GLN A 41 -19.64 14.53 3.85
N THR A 42 -19.23 13.27 3.95
CA THR A 42 -18.42 12.60 2.92
C THR A 42 -19.15 11.40 2.34
N ALA A 43 -18.82 11.08 1.09
CA ALA A 43 -19.29 9.88 0.43
C ALA A 43 -18.14 9.18 -0.30
N GLN A 44 -18.19 7.85 -0.31
CA GLN A 44 -17.20 7.00 -0.96
C GLN A 44 -17.89 5.97 -1.85
N VAL A 45 -17.29 5.67 -2.98
CA VAL A 45 -17.81 4.69 -3.96
C VAL A 45 -16.93 3.47 -4.01
N PHE A 46 -17.57 2.34 -4.32
CA PHE A 46 -16.96 1.01 -4.45
C PHE A 46 -17.42 0.40 -5.76
N ILE A 47 -16.48 0.05 -6.65
CA ILE A 47 -16.71 -0.74 -7.86
C ILE A 47 -15.54 -1.74 -7.94
N PRO A 48 -15.63 -2.88 -7.23
CA PRO A 48 -14.50 -3.81 -7.06
C PRO A 48 -13.90 -4.29 -8.36
N GLU A 49 -14.74 -4.60 -9.36
CA GLU A 49 -14.29 -5.09 -10.66
C GLU A 49 -13.50 -4.06 -11.47
N GLN A 50 -13.58 -2.77 -11.08
CA GLN A 50 -12.78 -1.68 -11.63
C GLN A 50 -11.62 -1.26 -10.69
N GLY A 51 -11.37 -2.01 -9.64
CA GLY A 51 -10.34 -1.67 -8.64
C GLY A 51 -10.68 -0.43 -7.80
N MET A 52 -11.94 0.01 -7.79
CA MET A 52 -12.40 1.15 -7.00
C MET A 52 -12.85 0.70 -5.62
N PHE A 53 -12.04 1.03 -4.61
CA PHE A 53 -12.32 0.76 -3.19
C PHE A 53 -12.23 2.06 -2.41
N GLU A 54 -13.26 2.38 -1.61
CA GLU A 54 -13.31 3.58 -0.76
C GLU A 54 -12.96 4.88 -1.49
N GLN A 55 -13.29 4.96 -2.80
CA GLN A 55 -12.95 6.13 -3.61
C GLN A 55 -13.76 7.36 -3.15
N PRO A 56 -13.11 8.40 -2.58
CA PRO A 56 -13.82 9.53 -2.04
C PRO A 56 -14.41 10.40 -3.17
N LEU A 57 -15.68 10.71 -3.07
CA LEU A 57 -16.29 11.75 -3.90
C LEU A 57 -15.75 13.12 -3.48
N LYS A 58 -15.29 13.90 -4.45
CA LYS A 58 -14.87 15.28 -4.26
C LYS A 58 -16.04 16.23 -4.52
N ASN A 59 -15.93 17.47 -4.02
CA ASN A 59 -16.98 18.48 -4.15
C ASN A 59 -18.36 17.94 -3.71
N THR A 60 -18.37 17.15 -2.62
CA THR A 60 -19.57 16.49 -2.12
C THR A 60 -20.50 17.52 -1.50
N VAL A 61 -21.74 17.56 -1.94
CA VAL A 61 -22.80 18.46 -1.45
C VAL A 61 -24.01 17.62 -1.01
N PHE A 62 -24.47 17.88 0.20
CA PHE A 62 -25.70 17.30 0.75
C PHE A 62 -26.75 18.42 0.88
N GLN A 63 -27.95 18.20 0.34
CA GLN A 63 -29.10 19.10 0.48
C GLN A 63 -30.33 18.27 0.84
N GLY A 64 -30.67 18.23 2.13
CA GLY A 64 -31.71 17.35 2.65
C GLY A 64 -31.36 15.88 2.39
N ASP A 65 -32.18 15.21 1.61
CA ASP A 65 -32.01 13.82 1.17
C ASP A 65 -31.14 13.64 -0.09
N SER A 66 -30.67 14.73 -0.67
CA SER A 66 -29.97 14.71 -1.93
C SER A 66 -28.46 14.74 -1.73
N LEU A 67 -27.74 13.93 -2.53
CA LEU A 67 -26.28 13.85 -2.62
C LEU A 67 -25.84 14.21 -4.04
N ARG A 68 -24.77 15.00 -4.14
CA ARG A 68 -24.00 15.23 -5.36
C ARG A 68 -22.51 15.18 -5.05
N GLY A 69 -21.70 14.54 -5.91
CA GLY A 69 -20.25 14.49 -5.76
C GLY A 69 -19.55 14.02 -7.05
N GLU A 70 -18.24 14.20 -7.12
CA GLU A 70 -17.46 13.99 -8.34
C GLU A 70 -16.30 13.01 -8.12
N LEU A 71 -16.01 12.17 -9.14
CA LEU A 71 -14.76 11.45 -9.30
C LEU A 71 -14.01 12.01 -10.51
N LYS A 72 -13.15 12.99 -10.28
CA LYS A 72 -12.45 13.72 -11.37
C LYS A 72 -11.51 12.81 -12.16
N SER A 73 -10.87 11.83 -11.51
CA SER A 73 -9.93 10.90 -12.14
C SER A 73 -10.53 10.11 -13.31
N VAL A 74 -11.84 9.87 -13.27
CA VAL A 74 -12.59 9.10 -14.28
C VAL A 74 -13.73 9.92 -14.90
N ASN A 75 -13.73 11.24 -14.68
CA ASN A 75 -14.72 12.20 -15.20
C ASN A 75 -16.17 11.78 -14.92
N VAL A 76 -16.47 11.55 -13.63
CA VAL A 76 -17.79 11.12 -13.18
C VAL A 76 -18.43 12.16 -12.27
N LEU A 77 -19.73 12.34 -12.47
CA LEU A 77 -20.66 13.02 -11.57
C LEU A 77 -21.66 11.99 -11.03
N LEU A 78 -21.68 11.78 -9.72
CA LEU A 78 -22.73 11.06 -9.01
C LEU A 78 -23.75 12.06 -8.47
N SER A 79 -25.03 11.80 -8.67
CA SER A 79 -26.11 12.58 -8.04
C SER A 79 -27.32 11.69 -7.79
N GLY A 80 -28.06 11.96 -6.71
CA GLY A 80 -29.27 11.20 -6.39
C GLY A 80 -29.89 11.59 -5.07
N LYS A 81 -30.98 10.91 -4.72
CA LYS A 81 -31.71 11.05 -3.47
C LYS A 81 -31.64 9.77 -2.66
N MET A 82 -31.56 9.92 -1.36
CA MET A 82 -31.53 8.83 -0.41
C MET A 82 -32.74 8.88 0.51
N ASP A 83 -33.27 7.72 0.83
CA ASP A 83 -34.28 7.56 1.88
C ASP A 83 -33.84 6.50 2.90
N SER A 84 -34.77 6.05 3.74
CA SER A 84 -34.49 5.04 4.76
C SER A 84 -34.19 3.65 4.19
N LEU A 85 -34.51 3.38 2.90
CA LEU A 85 -34.45 2.06 2.27
C LEU A 85 -33.55 2.03 1.04
N SER A 86 -33.38 3.16 0.33
CA SER A 86 -32.72 3.20 -0.98
C SER A 86 -31.94 4.49 -1.26
N PHE A 87 -31.10 4.42 -2.29
CA PHE A 87 -30.55 5.57 -3.00
C PHE A 87 -30.93 5.45 -4.47
N GLU A 88 -31.62 6.46 -4.96
CA GLU A 88 -32.08 6.58 -6.35
C GLU A 88 -31.32 7.70 -7.04
N GLY A 89 -30.54 7.40 -8.07
CA GLY A 89 -29.66 8.40 -8.66
C GLY A 89 -29.14 8.08 -10.04
N GLN A 90 -28.08 8.79 -10.39
CA GLN A 90 -27.39 8.67 -11.66
C GLN A 90 -25.88 8.72 -11.48
N TRP A 91 -25.21 7.84 -12.21
CA TRP A 91 -23.77 7.87 -12.47
C TRP A 91 -23.55 8.45 -13.86
N LYS A 92 -23.07 9.67 -13.96
CA LYS A 92 -22.83 10.34 -15.26
C LYS A 92 -21.34 10.34 -15.54
N GLN A 93 -20.89 9.47 -16.47
CA GLN A 93 -19.50 9.37 -16.88
C GLN A 93 -19.30 9.92 -18.28
N ASN A 94 -18.36 10.85 -18.47
CA ASN A 94 -18.10 11.51 -19.76
C ASN A 94 -19.36 12.09 -20.41
N GLY A 95 -20.31 12.54 -19.59
CA GLY A 95 -21.58 13.08 -20.07
C GLY A 95 -22.72 12.07 -20.24
N PHE A 96 -22.44 10.75 -20.23
CA PHE A 96 -23.44 9.69 -20.40
C PHE A 96 -24.00 9.25 -19.05
N PRO A 97 -25.31 9.40 -18.80
CA PRO A 97 -25.95 9.00 -17.55
C PRO A 97 -26.26 7.50 -17.53
N THR A 98 -25.97 6.85 -16.43
CA THR A 98 -26.41 5.48 -16.10
C THR A 98 -27.23 5.54 -14.82
N PRO A 99 -28.47 5.04 -14.80
CA PRO A 99 -29.29 5.01 -13.59
C PRO A 99 -28.63 4.16 -12.49
N LEU A 100 -28.82 4.57 -11.24
CA LEU A 100 -28.44 3.84 -10.05
C LEU A 100 -29.64 3.62 -9.15
N HIS A 101 -29.89 2.35 -8.83
CA HIS A 101 -30.91 1.90 -7.89
C HIS A 101 -30.22 1.06 -6.83
N LEU A 102 -29.93 1.66 -5.68
CA LEU A 102 -29.17 1.00 -4.63
C LEU A 102 -30.08 0.78 -3.42
N LYS A 103 -30.00 -0.39 -2.80
CA LYS A 103 -30.69 -0.72 -1.54
C LYS A 103 -29.82 -0.38 -0.36
N ARG A 104 -30.42 0.15 0.68
CA ARG A 104 -29.73 0.35 1.97
C ARG A 104 -29.38 -1.01 2.57
N VAL A 105 -28.14 -1.14 3.04
CA VAL A 105 -27.62 -2.37 3.66
C VAL A 105 -26.90 -2.03 4.96
N ALA A 106 -26.70 -3.03 5.82
CA ALA A 106 -25.91 -2.85 7.03
C ALA A 106 -24.40 -2.72 6.71
N GLU A 107 -23.94 -3.48 5.71
CA GLU A 107 -22.59 -3.46 5.15
C GLU A 107 -22.64 -3.96 3.72
N LEU A 108 -21.60 -3.66 2.91
CA LEU A 108 -21.53 -4.16 1.53
C LEU A 108 -21.26 -5.66 1.52
N SER A 109 -22.09 -6.44 0.81
CA SER A 109 -21.98 -7.89 0.77
C SER A 109 -20.69 -8.39 0.12
N PHE A 110 -20.11 -7.58 -0.77
CA PHE A 110 -18.89 -7.86 -1.52
C PHE A 110 -17.63 -7.18 -0.94
N PHE A 111 -17.76 -6.46 0.18
CA PHE A 111 -16.65 -5.75 0.82
C PHE A 111 -16.54 -6.15 2.29
N LYS A 112 -16.14 -7.40 2.51
CA LYS A 112 -15.92 -7.91 3.87
C LYS A 112 -14.44 -7.87 4.22
N ARG A 113 -14.16 -7.39 5.43
CA ARG A 113 -12.79 -7.30 5.98
C ARG A 113 -12.79 -7.85 7.40
N PRO A 114 -12.91 -9.18 7.58
CA PRO A 114 -13.10 -9.79 8.90
C PRO A 114 -11.91 -9.57 9.84
N GLN A 115 -10.71 -9.37 9.30
CA GLN A 115 -9.49 -9.14 10.10
C GLN A 115 -9.32 -7.68 10.56
N MET A 116 -10.18 -6.75 10.11
CA MET A 116 -10.06 -5.35 10.51
C MET A 116 -10.28 -5.21 12.02
N PRO A 117 -9.32 -4.62 12.76
CA PRO A 117 -9.42 -4.46 14.19
C PRO A 117 -10.64 -3.62 14.58
N LYS A 118 -11.34 -4.04 15.64
CA LYS A 118 -12.55 -3.37 16.16
C LYS A 118 -12.34 -2.94 17.61
N ALA A 119 -12.70 -1.69 17.91
CA ALA A 119 -12.70 -1.20 19.28
C ALA A 119 -13.79 -1.90 20.13
N PRO A 120 -13.59 -2.02 21.46
CA PRO A 120 -12.44 -1.56 22.23
C PRO A 120 -11.21 -2.45 22.03
N PHE A 121 -10.03 -1.82 21.90
CA PHE A 121 -8.78 -2.56 21.75
C PHE A 121 -8.23 -3.00 23.14
N PRO A 122 -7.65 -4.20 23.28
CA PRO A 122 -6.98 -4.63 24.52
C PRO A 122 -5.52 -4.12 24.55
N TYR A 123 -5.30 -2.90 24.08
CA TYR A 123 -3.99 -2.24 24.02
C TYR A 123 -4.20 -0.73 23.82
N ARG A 124 -3.17 0.07 24.10
CA ARG A 124 -3.21 1.51 23.84
C ARG A 124 -2.93 1.79 22.36
N ASP A 125 -3.75 2.63 21.76
CA ASP A 125 -3.60 3.12 20.39
C ASP A 125 -3.37 4.63 20.45
N GLU A 126 -2.11 5.06 20.33
CA GLU A 126 -1.69 6.45 20.54
C GLU A 126 -1.36 7.11 19.21
N LYS A 127 -2.07 8.18 18.85
CA LYS A 127 -1.62 9.08 17.79
C LYS A 127 -0.36 9.81 18.23
N VAL A 128 0.66 9.78 17.39
CA VAL A 128 1.95 10.37 17.71
C VAL A 128 2.40 11.32 16.61
N LYS A 129 3.20 12.33 16.99
CA LYS A 129 3.90 13.23 16.07
C LYS A 129 5.35 13.38 16.50
N PHE A 130 6.26 13.40 15.54
CA PHE A 130 7.67 13.65 15.74
C PHE A 130 8.26 14.33 14.50
N THR A 131 9.47 14.85 14.61
CA THR A 131 10.14 15.56 13.51
C THR A 131 11.44 14.88 13.13
N ASN A 132 11.91 15.13 11.91
CA ASN A 132 13.28 14.85 11.53
C ASN A 132 14.26 15.78 12.30
N ASN A 133 15.57 15.58 12.11
CA ASN A 133 16.60 16.28 12.90
C ASN A 133 16.55 17.80 12.75
N ASP A 134 16.29 18.33 11.58
CA ASP A 134 16.27 19.76 11.29
C ASP A 134 14.87 20.40 11.44
N GLY A 135 13.86 19.61 11.80
CA GLY A 135 12.48 20.07 11.98
C GLY A 135 11.73 20.38 10.69
N SER A 136 12.30 20.10 9.52
CA SER A 136 11.67 20.41 8.22
C SER A 136 10.52 19.47 7.87
N ILE A 137 10.52 18.25 8.43
CA ILE A 137 9.46 17.25 8.23
C ILE A 137 8.84 16.91 9.57
N THR A 138 7.52 16.99 9.64
CA THR A 138 6.72 16.46 10.75
C THR A 138 6.10 15.15 10.32
N PHE A 139 6.32 14.09 11.06
CA PHE A 139 5.73 12.78 10.84
C PHE A 139 4.50 12.59 11.72
N GLY A 140 3.42 12.12 11.12
CA GLY A 140 2.21 11.65 11.81
C GLY A 140 2.17 10.14 11.82
N GLY A 141 1.88 9.55 12.97
CA GLY A 141 1.86 8.10 13.11
C GLY A 141 0.89 7.61 14.17
N THR A 142 0.88 6.31 14.35
CA THR A 142 0.18 5.62 15.44
C THR A 142 1.11 4.61 16.09
N LEU A 143 1.28 4.74 17.40
CA LEU A 143 2.03 3.79 18.22
C LEU A 143 1.03 2.93 19.01
N THR A 144 1.01 1.63 18.75
CA THR A 144 0.25 0.68 19.55
C THR A 144 1.15 0.02 20.59
N LEU A 145 0.65 -0.04 21.83
CA LEU A 145 1.40 -0.49 23.00
C LEU A 145 0.57 -1.51 23.76
N SER A 146 1.10 -2.69 23.98
CA SER A 146 0.45 -3.71 24.80
C SER A 146 0.14 -3.22 26.21
N GLU A 147 -0.79 -3.87 26.89
CA GLU A 147 -1.01 -3.65 28.31
C GLU A 147 0.25 -4.00 29.12
N GLY A 148 0.49 -3.27 30.20
CA GLY A 148 1.65 -3.45 31.08
C GLY A 148 2.63 -2.28 31.03
N LYS A 149 3.76 -2.42 31.76
CA LYS A 149 4.70 -1.33 31.98
C LYS A 149 5.82 -1.24 30.93
N GLY A 150 6.01 -2.30 30.13
CA GLY A 150 7.17 -2.39 29.22
C GLY A 150 8.51 -2.55 29.99
N PRO A 151 9.68 -2.27 29.39
CA PRO A 151 9.83 -1.82 28.02
C PRO A 151 9.60 -2.95 27.00
N PHE A 152 8.88 -2.63 25.93
CA PHE A 152 8.50 -3.59 24.89
C PHE A 152 9.54 -3.68 23.76
N THR A 153 9.70 -4.87 23.19
CA THR A 153 10.23 -5.02 21.84
C THR A 153 9.31 -4.24 20.90
N THR A 154 9.88 -3.43 20.02
CA THR A 154 9.09 -2.51 19.18
C THR A 154 9.48 -2.67 17.72
N VAL A 155 8.51 -2.59 16.81
CA VAL A 155 8.76 -2.58 15.38
C VAL A 155 8.23 -1.31 14.72
N VAL A 156 8.94 -0.83 13.70
CA VAL A 156 8.46 0.19 12.76
C VAL A 156 8.00 -0.54 11.50
N LEU A 157 6.75 -0.31 11.07
CA LEU A 157 6.27 -0.80 9.79
C LEU A 157 6.63 0.20 8.69
N ILE A 158 7.15 -0.30 7.57
CA ILE A 158 7.65 0.49 6.45
C ILE A 158 6.91 0.05 5.20
N SER A 159 6.14 0.96 4.61
CA SER A 159 5.27 0.72 3.47
C SER A 159 6.02 0.43 2.16
N GLY A 160 5.28 -0.12 1.21
CA GLY A 160 5.75 -0.33 -0.16
C GLY A 160 5.78 0.94 -1.00
N SER A 161 5.98 0.77 -2.30
CA SER A 161 6.13 1.86 -3.27
C SER A 161 4.89 2.75 -3.37
N GLY A 162 5.14 4.04 -3.58
CA GLY A 162 4.10 5.06 -3.69
C GLY A 162 3.88 5.78 -2.36
N GLN A 163 2.97 6.76 -2.36
CA GLN A 163 2.60 7.49 -1.16
C GLN A 163 1.53 6.71 -0.40
N GLN A 164 1.90 6.09 0.71
CA GLN A 164 1.04 5.24 1.52
C GLN A 164 0.68 5.92 2.86
N ASP A 165 -0.54 5.66 3.32
CA ASP A 165 -0.89 5.98 4.70
C ASP A 165 -0.27 4.96 5.67
N ARG A 166 -0.29 5.27 6.95
CA ARG A 166 0.28 4.43 8.03
C ARG A 166 -0.30 3.01 8.11
N ASP A 167 -1.43 2.76 7.47
CA ASP A 167 -2.12 1.47 7.47
C ASP A 167 -1.80 0.64 6.22
N GLU A 168 -1.03 1.21 5.26
CA GLU A 168 -0.81 0.65 3.93
C GLU A 168 -2.15 0.26 3.29
N SER A 169 -3.01 1.27 3.14
CA SER A 169 -4.39 1.10 2.65
C SER A 169 -4.40 0.85 1.15
N LEU A 170 -4.41 -0.41 0.75
CA LEU A 170 -4.41 -0.86 -0.63
C LEU A 170 -5.65 -1.70 -0.93
N PHE A 171 -6.36 -1.38 -2.00
CA PHE A 171 -7.54 -2.13 -2.46
C PHE A 171 -8.62 -2.35 -1.37
N GLY A 172 -8.73 -1.38 -0.44
CA GLY A 172 -9.66 -1.47 0.69
C GLY A 172 -9.21 -2.40 1.82
N HIS A 173 -7.98 -2.87 1.79
CA HIS A 173 -7.30 -3.53 2.91
C HIS A 173 -6.41 -2.55 3.66
N LYS A 174 -6.18 -2.82 4.94
CA LYS A 174 -5.26 -2.08 5.81
C LYS A 174 -4.29 -3.06 6.44
N ALA A 175 -3.34 -3.52 5.63
CA ALA A 175 -2.45 -4.62 6.01
C ALA A 175 -1.66 -4.29 7.29
N PHE A 176 -1.14 -3.08 7.39
CA PHE A 176 -0.35 -2.68 8.55
C PHE A 176 -1.17 -2.53 9.83
N TRP A 177 -2.44 -2.18 9.73
CA TRP A 177 -3.28 -2.19 10.93
C TRP A 177 -3.54 -3.60 11.45
N VAL A 178 -3.76 -4.56 10.54
CA VAL A 178 -3.92 -5.98 10.90
C VAL A 178 -2.64 -6.55 11.53
N ILE A 179 -1.48 -6.27 10.93
CA ILE A 179 -0.18 -6.67 11.49
C ILE A 179 0.05 -6.05 12.86
N ALA A 180 -0.24 -4.76 13.01
CA ALA A 180 -0.08 -4.05 14.29
C ALA A 180 -0.98 -4.61 15.39
N ASP A 181 -2.26 -4.86 15.10
CA ASP A 181 -3.20 -5.46 16.07
C ASP A 181 -2.69 -6.84 16.52
N HIS A 182 -2.31 -7.69 15.55
CA HIS A 182 -1.81 -9.04 15.85
C HIS A 182 -0.55 -9.02 16.72
N LEU A 183 0.44 -8.20 16.39
CA LEU A 183 1.70 -8.12 17.13
C LEU A 183 1.51 -7.46 18.50
N THR A 184 0.69 -6.41 18.58
CA THR A 184 0.47 -5.70 19.84
C THR A 184 -0.25 -6.58 20.85
N ARG A 185 -1.21 -7.42 20.43
CA ARG A 185 -1.84 -8.45 21.29
C ARG A 185 -0.83 -9.48 21.80
N GLN A 186 0.31 -9.63 21.14
CA GLN A 186 1.38 -10.57 21.54
C GLN A 186 2.51 -9.91 22.36
N GLY A 187 2.34 -8.66 22.79
CA GLY A 187 3.33 -7.99 23.64
C GLY A 187 4.40 -7.19 22.86
N ILE A 188 4.24 -6.99 21.55
CA ILE A 188 5.18 -6.27 20.70
C ILE A 188 4.57 -4.90 20.36
N ALA A 189 5.25 -3.82 20.69
CA ALA A 189 4.80 -2.48 20.31
C ALA A 189 5.02 -2.25 18.80
N VAL A 190 4.12 -1.48 18.17
CA VAL A 190 4.19 -1.23 16.73
C VAL A 190 3.99 0.25 16.43
N LEU A 191 4.94 0.84 15.71
CA LEU A 191 4.83 2.18 15.14
C LEU A 191 4.51 2.08 13.64
N ARG A 192 3.42 2.72 13.24
CA ARG A 192 2.99 2.93 11.85
C ARG A 192 3.03 4.43 11.56
N VAL A 193 3.62 4.83 10.43
CA VAL A 193 3.83 6.24 10.08
C VAL A 193 3.30 6.51 8.68
N ASP A 194 2.64 7.64 8.47
CA ASP A 194 2.27 8.09 7.13
C ASP A 194 3.51 8.48 6.35
N ASP A 195 3.58 8.16 5.07
CA ASP A 195 4.65 8.59 4.19
C ASP A 195 4.64 10.12 3.99
N ARG A 196 5.75 10.68 3.51
CA ARG A 196 5.87 12.11 3.20
C ARG A 196 4.74 12.57 2.29
N GLY A 197 4.06 13.65 2.69
CA GLY A 197 2.94 14.26 1.96
C GLY A 197 1.62 13.50 2.09
N VAL A 198 1.52 12.51 2.98
CA VAL A 198 0.30 11.74 3.23
C VAL A 198 -0.19 11.97 4.66
N GLY A 199 -1.50 11.95 4.84
CA GLY A 199 -2.14 12.02 6.15
C GLY A 199 -1.68 13.22 6.98
N GLU A 200 -0.99 12.95 8.08
CA GLU A 200 -0.47 13.99 8.98
C GLU A 200 1.03 14.23 8.81
N THR A 201 1.70 13.56 7.84
CA THR A 201 3.13 13.73 7.54
C THR A 201 3.34 14.80 6.47
N THR A 202 4.24 15.74 6.74
CA THR A 202 4.62 16.80 5.80
C THR A 202 5.76 16.34 4.87
N GLY A 203 6.15 17.20 3.94
CA GLY A 203 7.26 16.93 3.01
C GLY A 203 6.80 16.44 1.64
N SER A 204 7.75 16.25 0.75
CA SER A 204 7.55 15.78 -0.62
C SER A 204 8.09 14.36 -0.81
N ILE A 205 7.64 13.69 -1.87
CA ILE A 205 8.11 12.36 -2.25
C ILE A 205 9.64 12.33 -2.29
N GLY A 206 10.22 11.35 -1.62
CA GLY A 206 11.65 11.07 -1.60
C GLY A 206 12.02 9.80 -2.39
N THR A 207 13.29 9.46 -2.35
CA THR A 207 13.83 8.17 -2.81
C THR A 207 13.78 7.15 -1.66
N SER A 208 14.02 5.86 -1.94
CA SER A 208 14.13 4.85 -0.88
C SER A 208 15.25 5.18 0.14
N ALA A 209 16.29 5.94 -0.27
CA ALA A 209 17.33 6.42 0.65
C ALA A 209 16.81 7.52 1.60
N ASP A 210 15.96 8.41 1.09
CA ASP A 210 15.32 9.45 1.91
C ASP A 210 14.36 8.81 2.93
N TYR A 211 13.60 7.81 2.51
CA TYR A 211 12.72 7.06 3.40
C TYR A 211 13.48 6.22 4.44
N ALA A 212 14.69 5.74 4.12
CA ALA A 212 15.55 5.11 5.12
C ALA A 212 15.95 6.10 6.22
N GLN A 213 16.18 7.38 5.88
CA GLN A 213 16.41 8.42 6.89
C GLN A 213 15.16 8.68 7.74
N ASP A 214 13.96 8.70 7.16
CA ASP A 214 12.71 8.85 7.90
C ASP A 214 12.50 7.72 8.92
N VAL A 215 12.89 6.49 8.55
CA VAL A 215 12.89 5.34 9.48
C VAL A 215 13.86 5.55 10.64
N LEU A 216 15.05 6.11 10.38
CA LEU A 216 16.01 6.45 11.45
C LEU A 216 15.47 7.54 12.38
N ASP A 217 14.72 8.50 11.85
CA ASP A 217 14.02 9.51 12.65
C ASP A 217 12.91 8.91 13.52
N ALA A 218 12.18 7.94 12.99
CA ALA A 218 11.19 7.16 13.74
C ALA A 218 11.85 6.36 14.89
N ILE A 219 13.00 5.72 14.62
CA ILE A 219 13.78 5.02 15.66
C ILE A 219 14.25 6.00 16.74
N ARG A 220 14.75 7.18 16.35
CA ARG A 220 15.16 8.23 17.29
C ARG A 220 13.99 8.63 18.20
N TYR A 221 12.80 8.86 17.63
CA TYR A 221 11.59 9.12 18.40
C TYR A 221 11.28 7.97 19.36
N LEU A 222 11.27 6.73 18.90
CA LEU A 222 10.96 5.57 19.74
C LEU A 222 11.92 5.45 20.92
N LYS A 223 13.20 5.82 20.78
CA LYS A 223 14.18 5.81 21.87
C LYS A 223 13.90 6.86 22.95
N THR A 224 13.05 7.85 22.71
CA THR A 224 12.59 8.78 23.74
C THR A 224 11.44 8.21 24.59
N ARG A 225 10.85 7.12 24.19
CA ARG A 225 9.69 6.52 24.84
C ARG A 225 10.12 5.49 25.90
N LYS A 226 9.69 5.71 27.14
CA LYS A 226 10.01 4.79 28.27
C LYS A 226 9.42 3.39 28.13
N GLU A 227 8.34 3.26 27.36
CA GLU A 227 7.68 1.99 27.06
C GLU A 227 8.45 1.14 26.05
N VAL A 228 9.41 1.71 25.30
CA VAL A 228 10.19 1.08 24.26
C VAL A 228 11.54 0.60 24.78
N HIS A 229 11.88 -0.67 24.49
CA HIS A 229 13.21 -1.16 24.82
C HIS A 229 14.24 -0.67 23.78
N PRO A 230 15.19 0.24 24.15
CA PRO A 230 16.01 0.97 23.18
C PRO A 230 16.96 0.08 22.36
N LYS A 231 17.22 -1.15 22.80
CA LYS A 231 18.06 -2.13 22.09
C LYS A 231 17.24 -3.23 21.37
N LYS A 232 15.93 -3.11 21.37
CA LYS A 232 15.02 -4.09 20.74
C LYS A 232 14.03 -3.40 19.81
N ILE A 233 14.53 -2.48 18.97
CA ILE A 233 13.76 -1.82 17.92
C ILE A 233 14.11 -2.50 16.59
N GLY A 234 13.12 -3.08 15.95
CA GLY A 234 13.26 -3.74 14.65
C GLY A 234 12.43 -3.08 13.58
N LEU A 235 12.63 -3.53 12.35
CA LEU A 235 11.96 -3.01 11.16
C LEU A 235 11.19 -4.15 10.47
N ILE A 236 9.97 -3.85 10.04
CA ILE A 236 9.20 -4.73 9.16
C ILE A 236 8.88 -3.93 7.91
N GLY A 237 9.46 -4.30 6.76
CA GLY A 237 9.28 -3.59 5.52
C GLY A 237 8.57 -4.44 4.47
N HIS A 238 7.52 -3.90 3.86
CA HIS A 238 6.79 -4.55 2.77
C HIS A 238 7.25 -4.00 1.41
N SER A 239 7.48 -4.89 0.44
CA SER A 239 7.86 -4.50 -0.93
C SER A 239 9.07 -3.56 -0.95
N GLU A 240 8.94 -2.29 -1.37
CA GLU A 240 10.02 -1.29 -1.26
C GLU A 240 10.46 -1.06 0.19
N GLY A 241 9.57 -1.22 1.18
CA GLY A 241 9.95 -1.20 2.59
C GLY A 241 11.00 -2.25 2.93
N GLY A 242 11.04 -3.38 2.20
CA GLY A 242 12.09 -4.38 2.28
C GLY A 242 13.43 -3.94 1.67
N VAL A 243 13.47 -2.85 0.90
CA VAL A 243 14.68 -2.12 0.47
C VAL A 243 15.08 -1.10 1.53
N ILE A 244 14.11 -0.36 2.04
CA ILE A 244 14.31 0.74 2.99
C ILE A 244 14.85 0.21 4.34
N ALA A 245 14.33 -0.89 4.84
CA ALA A 245 14.76 -1.48 6.11
C ALA A 245 16.25 -1.86 6.13
N PRO A 246 16.81 -2.59 5.14
CA PRO A 246 18.26 -2.81 5.05
C PRO A 246 19.07 -1.52 4.88
N LEU A 247 18.59 -0.55 4.08
CA LEU A 247 19.25 0.75 3.92
C LEU A 247 19.36 1.51 5.25
N ALA A 248 18.33 1.50 6.08
CA ALA A 248 18.36 2.09 7.41
C ALA A 248 19.30 1.31 8.35
N ALA A 249 19.28 -0.01 8.30
CA ALA A 249 20.07 -0.85 9.20
C ALA A 249 21.58 -0.74 8.97
N VAL A 250 22.04 -0.51 7.73
CA VAL A 250 23.49 -0.29 7.48
C VAL A 250 23.96 1.07 7.92
N GLN A 251 23.06 2.02 8.21
CA GLN A 251 23.36 3.37 8.65
C GLN A 251 23.29 3.53 10.17
N SER A 252 22.68 2.58 10.91
CA SER A 252 22.46 2.70 12.35
C SER A 252 22.57 1.37 13.07
N LYS A 253 23.28 1.37 14.21
CA LYS A 253 23.35 0.23 15.14
C LYS A 253 22.12 0.12 16.05
N ASP A 254 21.17 1.05 15.93
CA ASP A 254 19.92 1.03 16.71
C ASP A 254 18.86 0.09 16.13
N VAL A 255 19.08 -0.44 14.92
CA VAL A 255 18.23 -1.47 14.33
C VAL A 255 18.67 -2.83 14.85
N ALA A 256 17.79 -3.49 15.60
CA ALA A 256 18.09 -4.76 16.24
C ALA A 256 17.83 -5.99 15.34
N PHE A 257 16.86 -5.92 14.45
CA PHE A 257 16.47 -6.99 13.52
C PHE A 257 15.62 -6.47 12.37
N ILE A 258 15.48 -7.26 11.31
CA ILE A 258 14.67 -6.95 10.13
C ILE A 258 13.72 -8.10 9.82
N VAL A 259 12.46 -7.78 9.48
CA VAL A 259 11.53 -8.65 8.76
C VAL A 259 11.28 -8.01 7.40
N SER A 260 11.60 -8.72 6.32
CA SER A 260 11.34 -8.29 4.95
C SER A 260 10.16 -9.07 4.39
N LEU A 261 9.10 -8.36 4.02
CA LEU A 261 7.89 -8.89 3.44
C LEU A 261 7.90 -8.58 1.93
N ALA A 262 8.12 -9.58 1.09
CA ALA A 262 8.24 -9.40 -0.36
C ALA A 262 9.26 -8.32 -0.77
N GLY A 263 10.38 -8.22 -0.04
CA GLY A 263 11.44 -7.25 -0.34
C GLY A 263 12.35 -7.70 -1.48
N LEU A 264 13.15 -6.75 -1.99
CA LEU A 264 14.02 -6.96 -3.13
C LEU A 264 15.35 -7.62 -2.74
N GLY A 265 15.63 -8.78 -3.33
CA GLY A 265 16.95 -9.44 -3.29
C GLY A 265 17.68 -9.37 -4.64
N MET A 266 17.01 -8.93 -5.71
CA MET A 266 17.55 -8.66 -7.03
C MET A 266 17.55 -7.17 -7.33
N SER A 267 18.28 -6.73 -8.37
CA SER A 267 18.35 -5.31 -8.73
C SER A 267 16.97 -4.76 -9.16
N GLY A 268 16.74 -3.46 -8.95
CA GLY A 268 15.50 -2.81 -9.33
C GLY A 268 15.20 -2.93 -10.82
N LYS A 269 16.22 -2.81 -11.69
CA LYS A 269 16.07 -3.03 -13.13
C LYS A 269 15.58 -4.45 -13.45
N GLU A 270 16.25 -5.47 -12.90
CA GLU A 270 15.88 -6.88 -13.11
C GLU A 270 14.49 -7.21 -12.56
N LEU A 271 14.16 -6.64 -11.39
CA LEU A 271 12.82 -6.77 -10.81
C LEU A 271 11.75 -6.24 -11.76
N LEU A 272 11.89 -5.00 -12.27
CA LEU A 272 10.89 -4.38 -13.14
C LEU A 272 10.72 -5.15 -14.45
N LEU A 273 11.82 -5.69 -15.01
CA LEU A 273 11.77 -6.55 -16.19
C LEU A 273 11.01 -7.84 -15.91
N ARG A 274 11.28 -8.48 -14.78
CA ARG A 274 10.62 -9.70 -14.34
C ARG A 274 9.15 -9.48 -14.01
N GLN A 275 8.83 -8.44 -13.24
CA GLN A 275 7.47 -8.05 -12.90
C GLN A 275 6.62 -7.83 -14.15
N SER A 276 7.15 -7.09 -15.13
CA SER A 276 6.46 -6.86 -16.40
C SER A 276 6.15 -8.16 -17.14
N ASP A 277 7.11 -9.08 -17.23
CA ASP A 277 6.91 -10.38 -17.89
C ASP A 277 5.89 -11.25 -17.15
N ASP A 278 6.00 -11.36 -15.81
CA ASP A 278 5.10 -12.18 -14.99
C ASP A 278 3.65 -11.68 -15.06
N ILE A 279 3.44 -10.35 -15.00
CA ILE A 279 2.11 -9.73 -15.13
C ILE A 279 1.53 -9.99 -16.54
N LEU A 280 2.30 -9.76 -17.60
CA LEU A 280 1.85 -10.00 -18.97
C LEU A 280 1.53 -11.48 -19.20
N LYS A 281 2.34 -12.39 -18.68
CA LYS A 281 2.10 -13.83 -18.73
C LYS A 281 0.78 -14.20 -18.02
N GLN A 282 0.55 -13.62 -16.85
CA GLN A 282 -0.70 -13.83 -16.10
C GLN A 282 -1.92 -13.29 -16.84
N MET A 283 -1.77 -12.21 -17.61
CA MET A 283 -2.81 -11.66 -18.49
C MET A 283 -3.05 -12.49 -19.76
N GLY A 284 -2.31 -13.58 -19.95
CA GLY A 284 -2.44 -14.46 -21.11
C GLY A 284 -1.70 -13.98 -22.37
N SER A 285 -0.80 -13.00 -22.24
CA SER A 285 0.01 -12.52 -23.36
C SER A 285 0.95 -13.62 -23.86
N ASN A 286 1.06 -13.78 -25.19
CA ASN A 286 1.98 -14.75 -25.78
C ASN A 286 3.45 -14.34 -25.60
N GLU A 287 4.35 -15.29 -25.74
CA GLU A 287 5.79 -15.08 -25.50
C GLU A 287 6.40 -14.04 -26.44
N THR A 288 6.01 -14.05 -27.71
CA THR A 288 6.51 -13.07 -28.71
C THR A 288 6.22 -11.65 -28.25
N TYR A 289 4.98 -11.35 -27.84
CA TYR A 289 4.60 -10.04 -27.32
C TYR A 289 5.39 -9.68 -26.06
N ARG A 290 5.51 -10.59 -25.10
CA ARG A 290 6.30 -10.36 -23.89
C ARG A 290 7.76 -10.06 -24.16
N ASN A 291 8.38 -10.79 -25.11
CA ASN A 291 9.77 -10.54 -25.52
C ASN A 291 9.94 -9.16 -26.17
N GLN A 292 8.96 -8.69 -26.95
CA GLN A 292 8.98 -7.35 -27.54
C GLN A 292 8.87 -6.26 -26.46
N VAL A 293 7.96 -6.40 -25.49
CA VAL A 293 7.83 -5.50 -24.35
C VAL A 293 9.13 -5.51 -23.52
N ARG A 294 9.69 -6.69 -23.26
CA ARG A 294 10.95 -6.83 -22.52
C ARG A 294 12.10 -6.10 -23.20
N ASN A 295 12.22 -6.23 -24.52
CA ASN A 295 13.27 -5.54 -25.32
C ASN A 295 13.18 -4.02 -25.18
N LEU A 296 11.97 -3.45 -25.29
CA LEU A 296 11.74 -2.03 -25.06
C LEU A 296 12.11 -1.63 -23.62
N ASN A 297 11.55 -2.33 -22.63
CA ASN A 297 11.78 -2.03 -21.22
C ASN A 297 13.27 -2.12 -20.87
N GLU A 298 13.99 -3.12 -21.37
CA GLU A 298 15.43 -3.26 -21.13
C GLU A 298 16.23 -2.11 -21.73
N THR A 299 15.87 -1.65 -22.94
CA THR A 299 16.49 -0.49 -23.59
C THR A 299 16.29 0.76 -22.74
N ILE A 300 15.04 1.02 -22.30
CA ILE A 300 14.69 2.21 -21.53
C ILE A 300 15.31 2.16 -20.12
N TYR A 301 15.19 1.04 -19.40
CA TYR A 301 15.76 0.93 -18.04
C TYR A 301 17.29 0.99 -18.06
N THR A 302 17.93 0.50 -19.12
CA THR A 302 19.38 0.67 -19.30
C THR A 302 19.75 2.15 -19.48
N ALA A 303 18.94 2.92 -20.21
CA ALA A 303 19.14 4.35 -20.33
C ALA A 303 18.92 5.05 -18.98
N VAL A 304 17.82 4.76 -18.28
CA VAL A 304 17.54 5.30 -16.93
C VAL A 304 18.71 5.01 -15.98
N ALA A 305 19.25 3.80 -15.99
CA ALA A 305 20.37 3.41 -15.12
C ALA A 305 21.65 4.23 -15.36
N ARG A 306 21.85 4.76 -16.56
CA ARG A 306 23.03 5.57 -16.94
C ARG A 306 22.84 7.08 -16.67
N LEU A 307 21.59 7.55 -16.64
CA LEU A 307 21.27 8.97 -16.48
C LEU A 307 21.39 9.42 -15.02
N PRO A 308 21.62 10.72 -14.71
CA PRO A 308 21.77 11.21 -13.34
C PRO A 308 20.48 11.03 -12.53
N LEU A 309 20.61 10.97 -11.20
CA LEU A 309 19.44 10.89 -10.30
C LEU A 309 18.64 12.19 -10.28
N GLN A 310 19.29 13.34 -10.48
CA GLN A 310 18.66 14.67 -10.45
C GLN A 310 18.61 15.28 -11.86
N GLY A 311 17.82 16.33 -12.00
CA GLY A 311 17.60 17.03 -13.26
C GLY A 311 16.48 16.40 -14.11
N ASP A 312 16.18 17.01 -15.24
CA ASP A 312 15.20 16.50 -16.20
C ASP A 312 15.89 15.56 -17.21
N ILE A 313 15.36 14.34 -17.35
CA ILE A 313 15.89 13.33 -18.27
C ILE A 313 14.90 12.97 -19.38
N LYS A 314 13.76 13.67 -19.49
CA LYS A 314 12.69 13.34 -20.44
C LYS A 314 13.16 13.32 -21.88
N ASP A 315 13.93 14.33 -22.30
CA ASP A 315 14.43 14.40 -23.67
C ASP A 315 15.38 13.24 -23.99
N SER A 316 16.22 12.84 -23.04
CA SER A 316 17.12 11.69 -23.18
C SER A 316 16.35 10.38 -23.30
N LEU A 317 15.28 10.19 -22.52
CA LEU A 317 14.42 9.02 -22.60
C LEU A 317 13.58 9.03 -23.88
N GLN A 318 13.09 10.18 -24.30
CA GLN A 318 12.37 10.32 -25.57
C GLN A 318 13.29 9.99 -26.76
N ALA A 319 14.50 10.52 -26.78
CA ALA A 319 15.49 10.20 -27.83
C ALA A 319 15.84 8.71 -27.86
N THR A 320 15.96 8.07 -26.68
CA THR A 320 16.19 6.63 -26.57
C THR A 320 15.02 5.83 -27.16
N PHE A 321 13.79 6.21 -26.82
CA PHE A 321 12.58 5.59 -27.36
C PHE A 321 12.46 5.80 -28.88
N ASP A 322 12.70 7.01 -29.39
CA ASP A 322 12.63 7.31 -30.81
C ASP A 322 13.69 6.54 -31.61
N GLN A 323 14.87 6.37 -31.03
CA GLN A 323 15.91 5.53 -31.64
C GLN A 323 15.51 4.06 -31.67
N TRP A 324 14.93 3.57 -30.57
CA TRP A 324 14.39 2.20 -30.50
C TRP A 324 13.31 2.00 -31.58
N VAL A 325 12.34 2.92 -31.69
CA VAL A 325 11.26 2.87 -32.71
C VAL A 325 11.84 2.75 -34.13
N LYS A 326 12.88 3.50 -34.46
CA LYS A 326 13.54 3.46 -35.81
C LYS A 326 14.18 2.11 -36.15
N THR A 327 14.49 1.32 -35.11
CA THR A 327 15.16 0.01 -35.31
C THR A 327 14.16 -1.16 -35.33
N GLN A 328 12.88 -0.90 -35.03
CA GLN A 328 11.88 -1.98 -34.94
C GLN A 328 11.17 -2.22 -36.29
N PRO A 329 10.84 -3.48 -36.61
CA PRO A 329 9.90 -3.79 -37.69
C PRO A 329 8.53 -3.17 -37.48
N GLU A 330 7.86 -2.78 -38.56
CA GLU A 330 6.52 -2.25 -38.56
C GLU A 330 5.49 -3.17 -37.86
N SER A 331 5.67 -4.49 -37.96
CA SER A 331 4.84 -5.48 -37.27
C SER A 331 4.96 -5.36 -35.74
N VAL A 332 6.18 -5.15 -35.22
CA VAL A 332 6.44 -4.96 -33.78
C VAL A 332 5.81 -3.65 -33.30
N LEU A 333 6.02 -2.56 -34.05
CA LEU A 333 5.41 -1.26 -33.72
C LEU A 333 3.87 -1.34 -33.72
N GLY A 334 3.29 -2.12 -34.64
CA GLY A 334 1.85 -2.36 -34.70
C GLY A 334 1.35 -3.12 -33.47
N GLN A 335 2.03 -4.20 -33.08
CA GLN A 335 1.63 -5.03 -31.93
C GLN A 335 1.73 -4.27 -30.61
N LEU A 336 2.75 -3.43 -30.44
CA LEU A 336 2.94 -2.62 -29.23
C LEU A 336 2.16 -1.29 -29.25
N GLY A 337 1.43 -1.00 -30.34
CA GLY A 337 0.62 0.21 -30.46
C GLY A 337 1.40 1.47 -30.82
N TYR A 338 2.69 1.36 -31.16
CA TYR A 338 3.57 2.53 -31.44
C TYR A 338 3.65 2.94 -32.90
N ARG A 339 2.86 2.30 -33.79
CA ARG A 339 2.78 2.69 -35.21
C ARG A 339 2.18 4.08 -35.39
N THR A 340 1.24 4.46 -34.55
CA THR A 340 0.54 5.74 -34.61
C THR A 340 1.17 6.78 -33.69
N GLU A 341 0.99 8.07 -34.01
CA GLU A 341 1.39 9.18 -33.14
C GLU A 341 0.69 9.11 -31.76
N GLN A 342 -0.59 8.75 -31.76
CA GLN A 342 -1.36 8.59 -30.52
C GLN A 342 -0.77 7.51 -29.60
N GLY A 343 -0.32 6.39 -30.16
CA GLY A 343 0.36 5.34 -29.38
C GLY A 343 1.70 5.83 -28.81
N ARG A 344 2.50 6.54 -29.61
CA ARG A 344 3.76 7.14 -29.12
C ARG A 344 3.55 8.20 -28.04
N LYS A 345 2.48 9.01 -28.14
CA LYS A 345 2.08 9.93 -27.06
C LYS A 345 1.74 9.20 -25.75
N GLY A 346 1.23 7.98 -25.81
CA GLY A 346 1.02 7.14 -24.64
C GLY A 346 2.31 6.85 -23.86
N PHE A 347 3.43 6.65 -24.57
CA PHE A 347 4.73 6.42 -23.94
C PHE A 347 5.28 7.67 -23.22
N GLN A 348 4.95 8.88 -23.66
CA GLN A 348 5.36 10.12 -23.00
C GLN A 348 4.89 10.20 -21.54
N LYS A 349 3.70 9.66 -21.22
CA LYS A 349 3.23 9.56 -19.82
C LYS A 349 4.10 8.64 -18.97
N GLN A 350 4.64 7.58 -19.57
CA GLN A 350 5.57 6.69 -18.88
C GLN A 350 6.91 7.40 -18.63
N ILE A 351 7.39 8.19 -19.59
CA ILE A 351 8.59 9.02 -19.43
C ILE A 351 8.44 9.99 -18.26
N GLU A 352 7.27 10.61 -18.08
CA GLU A 352 7.00 11.50 -16.93
C GLU A 352 7.18 10.77 -15.59
N ALA A 353 6.66 9.56 -15.47
CA ALA A 353 6.85 8.75 -14.26
C ALA A 353 8.32 8.37 -14.05
N MET A 354 9.02 7.97 -15.11
CA MET A 354 10.43 7.58 -15.08
C MET A 354 11.37 8.78 -14.81
N ASN A 355 10.90 10.02 -15.04
CA ASN A 355 11.65 11.24 -14.76
C ASN A 355 11.76 11.54 -13.25
N SER A 356 10.99 10.87 -12.38
CA SER A 356 11.08 11.08 -10.94
C SER A 356 12.42 10.57 -10.38
N ALA A 357 12.97 11.26 -9.38
CA ALA A 357 14.18 10.83 -8.67
C ALA A 357 13.98 9.46 -8.02
N TRP A 358 12.78 9.22 -7.48
CA TRP A 358 12.40 7.93 -6.91
C TRP A 358 12.54 6.79 -7.90
N TYR A 359 11.93 6.90 -9.09
CA TYR A 359 11.97 5.84 -10.12
C TYR A 359 13.40 5.55 -10.58
N ARG A 360 14.20 6.60 -10.80
CA ARG A 360 15.60 6.47 -11.19
C ARG A 360 16.45 5.79 -10.12
N TYR A 361 16.22 6.15 -8.86
CA TYR A 361 16.88 5.50 -7.72
C TYR A 361 16.54 4.02 -7.68
N PHE A 362 15.24 3.70 -7.79
CA PHE A 362 14.75 2.32 -7.76
C PHE A 362 15.33 1.46 -8.89
N VAL A 363 15.35 1.95 -10.15
CA VAL A 363 15.94 1.23 -11.29
C VAL A 363 17.43 0.95 -11.09
N LYS A 364 18.16 1.89 -10.47
CA LYS A 364 19.61 1.77 -10.21
C LYS A 364 19.94 0.92 -9.00
N TYR A 365 18.98 0.70 -8.12
CA TYR A 365 19.22 0.02 -6.85
C TYR A 365 19.68 -1.41 -7.04
N ASP A 366 20.81 -1.76 -6.40
CA ASP A 366 21.30 -3.13 -6.23
C ASP A 366 21.31 -3.46 -4.73
N PRO A 367 20.55 -4.47 -4.27
CA PRO A 367 20.51 -4.84 -2.87
C PRO A 367 21.79 -5.49 -2.36
N GLN A 368 22.62 -6.07 -3.24
CA GLN A 368 23.76 -6.90 -2.81
C GLN A 368 24.81 -6.12 -1.99
N PRO A 369 25.23 -4.89 -2.38
CA PRO A 369 26.16 -4.08 -1.57
C PRO A 369 25.62 -3.70 -0.19
N VAL A 370 24.29 -3.68 -0.03
CA VAL A 370 23.62 -3.38 1.25
C VAL A 370 23.49 -4.64 2.08
N LEU A 371 22.92 -5.70 1.52
CA LEU A 371 22.68 -6.98 2.22
C LEU A 371 23.99 -7.61 2.70
N SER A 372 25.09 -7.44 1.95
CA SER A 372 26.42 -7.93 2.35
C SER A 372 27.05 -7.24 3.57
N LYS A 373 26.36 -6.24 4.13
CA LYS A 373 26.77 -5.56 5.37
C LYS A 373 25.84 -5.85 6.56
N ILE A 374 24.74 -6.59 6.34
CA ILE A 374 23.74 -6.87 7.37
C ILE A 374 24.16 -8.09 8.20
N THR A 375 24.50 -7.87 9.46
CA THR A 375 24.91 -8.92 10.41
C THR A 375 23.89 -9.17 11.52
N ILE A 376 22.84 -8.34 11.62
CA ILE A 376 21.72 -8.49 12.55
C ILE A 376 20.74 -9.57 12.06
N PRO A 377 19.88 -10.12 12.96
CA PRO A 377 18.88 -11.10 12.56
C PRO A 377 17.95 -10.61 11.45
N VAL A 378 17.69 -11.46 10.44
CA VAL A 378 16.79 -11.17 9.31
C VAL A 378 15.82 -12.31 9.07
N LEU A 379 14.53 -11.99 8.91
CA LEU A 379 13.52 -12.87 8.38
C LEU A 379 13.04 -12.31 7.04
N ALA A 380 13.25 -13.02 5.94
CA ALA A 380 12.74 -12.63 4.62
C ALA A 380 11.64 -13.60 4.18
N LEU A 381 10.44 -13.05 3.99
CA LEU A 381 9.24 -13.78 3.58
C LEU A 381 8.77 -13.33 2.21
N ASN A 382 8.27 -14.26 1.40
CA ASN A 382 7.61 -13.93 0.16
C ASN A 382 6.54 -14.95 -0.21
N GLY A 383 5.47 -14.51 -0.88
CA GLY A 383 4.41 -15.37 -1.37
C GLY A 383 4.80 -16.08 -2.67
N SER A 384 4.53 -17.39 -2.79
CA SER A 384 4.87 -18.17 -3.99
C SER A 384 4.07 -17.76 -5.24
N LYS A 385 3.01 -16.97 -5.07
CA LYS A 385 2.14 -16.43 -6.13
C LYS A 385 2.31 -14.93 -6.36
N ASP A 386 3.36 -14.37 -5.78
CA ASP A 386 3.71 -12.96 -5.98
C ASP A 386 4.22 -12.73 -7.40
N VAL A 387 3.47 -11.94 -8.19
CA VAL A 387 3.83 -11.55 -9.56
C VAL A 387 4.48 -10.18 -9.63
N GLN A 388 4.56 -9.46 -8.50
CA GLN A 388 5.21 -8.17 -8.43
C GLN A 388 6.67 -8.32 -8.00
N VAL A 389 6.92 -9.13 -6.96
CA VAL A 389 8.26 -9.46 -6.47
C VAL A 389 8.38 -10.99 -6.45
N ALA A 390 8.83 -11.58 -7.55
CA ALA A 390 8.93 -13.04 -7.67
C ALA A 390 9.71 -13.64 -6.51
N SER A 391 9.12 -14.61 -5.79
CA SER A 391 9.63 -15.10 -4.52
C SER A 391 11.04 -15.67 -4.59
N GLN A 392 11.26 -16.68 -5.44
CA GLN A 392 12.53 -17.42 -5.48
C GLN A 392 13.75 -16.54 -5.76
N PRO A 393 13.81 -15.72 -6.85
CA PRO A 393 15.01 -14.94 -7.14
C PRO A 393 15.30 -13.88 -6.07
N ASN A 394 14.26 -13.35 -5.41
CA ASN A 394 14.44 -12.35 -4.36
C ASN A 394 14.88 -13.01 -3.02
N LEU A 395 14.29 -14.11 -2.61
CA LEU A 395 14.74 -14.87 -1.43
C LEU A 395 16.17 -15.38 -1.58
N GLU A 396 16.54 -15.89 -2.76
CA GLU A 396 17.93 -16.29 -3.05
C GLU A 396 18.88 -15.08 -3.06
N GLY A 397 18.42 -13.91 -3.51
CA GLY A 397 19.18 -12.67 -3.41
C GLY A 397 19.46 -12.26 -1.96
N PHE A 398 18.45 -12.34 -1.07
CA PHE A 398 18.64 -12.14 0.37
C PHE A 398 19.64 -13.13 0.93
N LYS A 399 19.45 -14.42 0.67
CA LYS A 399 20.36 -15.48 1.14
C LYS A 399 21.80 -15.24 0.68
N ARG A 400 22.01 -14.90 -0.60
CA ARG A 400 23.33 -14.60 -1.15
C ARG A 400 23.99 -13.41 -0.45
N GLY A 401 23.29 -12.28 -0.32
CA GLY A 401 23.83 -11.07 0.30
C GLY A 401 24.13 -11.25 1.77
N LEU A 402 23.21 -11.87 2.55
CA LEU A 402 23.39 -12.11 3.98
C LEU A 402 24.51 -13.16 4.26
N THR A 403 24.64 -14.16 3.39
CA THR A 403 25.76 -15.11 3.46
C THR A 403 27.10 -14.40 3.20
N ALA A 404 27.15 -13.49 2.23
CA ALA A 404 28.35 -12.68 1.97
C ALA A 404 28.72 -11.75 3.15
N ALA A 405 27.73 -11.31 3.95
CA ALA A 405 27.95 -10.60 5.21
C ALA A 405 28.51 -11.47 6.33
N GLY A 406 28.59 -12.78 6.14
CA GLY A 406 28.89 -13.74 7.23
C GLY A 406 27.76 -13.89 8.24
N ASN A 407 26.58 -13.37 7.92
CA ASN A 407 25.41 -13.45 8.80
C ASN A 407 24.93 -14.91 8.90
N LYS A 408 24.76 -15.41 10.12
CA LYS A 408 24.24 -16.76 10.40
C LYS A 408 22.86 -16.74 11.07
N GLN A 409 22.28 -15.54 11.24
CA GLN A 409 21.01 -15.31 11.93
C GLN A 409 19.94 -14.86 10.95
N PHE A 410 19.79 -15.54 9.81
CA PHE A 410 18.73 -15.23 8.88
C PHE A 410 17.93 -16.46 8.47
N GLU A 411 16.70 -16.20 8.12
CA GLU A 411 15.76 -17.18 7.57
C GLU A 411 15.12 -16.58 6.31
N THR A 412 15.03 -17.42 5.25
CA THR A 412 14.29 -17.05 4.02
C THR A 412 13.18 -18.07 3.82
N VAL A 413 11.92 -17.61 3.73
CA VAL A 413 10.76 -18.51 3.67
C VAL A 413 9.84 -18.10 2.53
N GLU A 414 9.57 -19.04 1.62
CA GLU A 414 8.52 -18.91 0.64
C GLU A 414 7.21 -19.44 1.23
N LEU A 415 6.15 -18.62 1.21
CA LEU A 415 4.83 -18.97 1.71
C LEU A 415 3.92 -19.42 0.56
N PRO A 416 3.50 -20.71 0.55
CA PRO A 416 2.73 -21.27 -0.54
C PRO A 416 1.36 -20.59 -0.72
N GLY A 417 1.00 -20.27 -1.97
CA GLY A 417 -0.33 -19.79 -2.33
C GLY A 417 -0.62 -18.33 -1.99
N LEU A 418 0.36 -17.60 -1.43
CA LEU A 418 0.18 -16.18 -1.10
C LEU A 418 0.61 -15.27 -2.26
N ASN A 419 -0.15 -14.18 -2.46
CA ASN A 419 0.15 -13.10 -3.40
C ASN A 419 1.11 -12.06 -2.78
N HIS A 420 1.33 -10.93 -3.49
CA HIS A 420 2.19 -9.84 -3.04
C HIS A 420 1.76 -9.19 -1.72
N LEU A 421 0.46 -9.13 -1.45
CA LEU A 421 -0.10 -8.60 -0.20
C LEU A 421 -0.22 -9.65 0.91
N PHE A 422 0.40 -10.82 0.73
CA PHE A 422 0.32 -11.95 1.67
C PHE A 422 -1.10 -12.46 1.90
N GLN A 423 -1.96 -12.41 0.90
CA GLN A 423 -3.30 -12.98 0.92
C GLN A 423 -3.32 -14.33 0.20
N LYS A 424 -4.11 -15.29 0.70
CA LYS A 424 -4.43 -16.51 -0.07
C LYS A 424 -5.25 -16.13 -1.29
N CYS A 425 -4.74 -16.46 -2.47
CA CYS A 425 -5.33 -16.05 -3.74
C CYS A 425 -5.73 -17.24 -4.60
N THR A 426 -6.69 -17.03 -5.50
CA THR A 426 -7.14 -18.03 -6.49
C THR A 426 -6.58 -17.74 -7.87
N LYS A 427 -6.82 -16.53 -8.38
CA LYS A 427 -6.25 -16.04 -9.64
C LYS A 427 -4.90 -15.39 -9.47
N CYS A 428 -4.65 -14.85 -8.30
CA CYS A 428 -3.44 -14.17 -7.89
C CYS A 428 -3.07 -12.95 -8.74
N THR A 429 -4.05 -12.36 -9.41
CA THR A 429 -3.90 -11.10 -10.16
C THR A 429 -4.05 -9.90 -9.22
N SER A 430 -3.45 -8.77 -9.57
CA SER A 430 -3.65 -7.53 -8.81
C SER A 430 -5.10 -7.06 -8.76
N THR A 431 -5.91 -7.42 -9.75
CA THR A 431 -7.35 -7.13 -9.78
C THR A 431 -8.15 -7.98 -8.79
N GLU A 432 -7.60 -9.11 -8.33
CA GLU A 432 -8.24 -9.96 -7.31
C GLU A 432 -8.04 -9.42 -5.89
N TYR A 433 -6.95 -8.67 -5.63
CA TYR A 433 -6.56 -8.27 -4.27
C TYR A 433 -7.72 -7.69 -3.45
N GLY A 434 -8.41 -6.71 -3.99
CA GLY A 434 -9.54 -6.09 -3.30
C GLY A 434 -10.81 -6.95 -3.19
N LEU A 435 -10.90 -8.05 -3.97
CA LEU A 435 -12.02 -8.97 -3.92
C LEU A 435 -11.86 -10.05 -2.84
N LEU A 436 -10.64 -10.25 -2.34
CA LEU A 436 -10.36 -11.20 -1.28
C LEU A 436 -10.86 -10.65 0.06
N GLU A 437 -11.43 -11.51 0.92
CA GLU A 437 -11.85 -11.10 2.26
C GLU A 437 -10.67 -11.03 3.23
N GLU A 438 -9.66 -11.90 3.06
CA GLU A 438 -8.44 -11.92 3.86
C GLU A 438 -7.58 -10.69 3.56
N THR A 439 -7.16 -9.98 4.60
CA THR A 439 -6.27 -8.82 4.49
C THR A 439 -4.81 -9.24 4.53
N PHE A 440 -4.47 -10.18 5.44
CA PHE A 440 -3.13 -10.70 5.59
C PHE A 440 -3.17 -12.13 6.12
N SER A 441 -2.41 -13.04 5.55
CA SER A 441 -2.43 -14.46 5.94
C SER A 441 -2.16 -14.66 7.42
N VAL A 442 -3.02 -15.42 8.09
CA VAL A 442 -2.83 -15.80 9.50
C VAL A 442 -1.53 -16.56 9.69
N GLU A 443 -1.17 -17.44 8.76
CA GLU A 443 0.09 -18.18 8.77
C GLU A 443 1.31 -17.24 8.77
N ALA A 444 1.29 -16.21 7.93
CA ALA A 444 2.36 -15.21 7.88
C ALA A 444 2.40 -14.36 9.17
N LEU A 445 1.25 -13.96 9.73
CA LEU A 445 1.17 -13.25 11.00
C LEU A 445 1.77 -14.05 12.15
N GLU A 446 1.40 -15.32 12.27
CA GLU A 446 1.93 -16.23 13.30
C GLU A 446 3.43 -16.47 13.16
N LEU A 447 3.91 -16.65 11.93
CA LEU A 447 5.34 -16.82 11.68
C LEU A 447 6.13 -15.60 12.11
N ILE A 448 5.68 -14.40 11.73
CA ILE A 448 6.29 -13.11 12.13
C ILE A 448 6.27 -12.98 13.66
N GLY A 449 5.11 -13.13 14.30
CA GLY A 449 4.96 -13.01 15.74
C GLY A 449 5.85 -13.99 16.53
N ASN A 450 5.87 -15.25 16.12
CA ASN A 450 6.70 -16.27 16.76
C ASN A 450 8.20 -16.04 16.56
N TRP A 451 8.60 -15.51 15.40
CA TRP A 451 9.99 -15.15 15.14
C TRP A 451 10.42 -13.95 16.02
N LEU A 452 9.57 -12.94 16.15
CA LEU A 452 9.83 -11.72 16.93
C LEU A 452 9.92 -12.02 18.45
N LYS A 453 9.14 -12.93 18.98
CA LYS A 453 9.20 -13.34 20.41
C LYS A 453 10.57 -13.88 20.84
N LYS A 454 11.40 -14.27 19.90
CA LYS A 454 12.76 -14.78 20.17
C LYS A 454 13.82 -13.65 20.17
N ARG A 455 13.42 -12.35 20.01
CA ARG A 455 14.33 -11.19 19.82
C ARG A 455 14.34 -10.18 20.98
#